data_45c4c9c2c0aaa37332e412995a7900ae
#
_entry.id   45c4c9c2c0aaa37332e412995a7900ae
#
_cell.length_a   1.000
_cell.length_b   1.000
_cell.length_c   1.000
_cell.angle_alpha   90.00
_cell.angle_beta   90.00
_cell.angle_gamma   90.00
#
_symmetry.space_group_name_H-M   'P 1'
#
loop_
_entity.id
_entity.type
_entity.pdbx_description
1 polymer ?
#
loop_
_entity_poly.entity_id
_entity_poly.type
_entity_poly.pdbx_seq_one_letter_code
_entity_poly.pdbx_strand_id
1 'polypeptide(L)'
;MKKIIICIMGIISLLSLSLSAYAGNNMFIDDNFDEVLMLNHWVDDTGRGSKQIETDGSNYIKKVIGTEEANFARTIDAGMNILNNMIDTLEKAHQNLLSGLDVFKLNDTFGFPLDLTKEIAAEQGLEIDEEGFHAEMKKQKERARAERLKKNISGWSEDLFGGLTAEPTVFTGYDTLNDNSVVVALSDEETLTDAIATDEQAKEGVLVVLDKTPFYAEMGGQAADHGVLTSADCSLRVLDVKKTPKGYYVHTCVLESGIVKVGDHLTAKVDKEYRMAIARNHTATHLLQAALREVLGDHVHQAGSYQDASITHFDFTHFSAVTPEELARVQKIVNDKIFESMDVTVKEMPVEEAKKLGAMALFGEKYGKVVRVVDIEGWSTEFCGGTHVKNTAQIGGFKIVSESSVAAGIRRIEAVTGRNLLIRANMQEAMLHNVANTLKANNVTALPVRAEAVMAENKAMSKELEELKAKIAASKVDSLFDNAEEANGVKIASAYFTGTTGDTLRGMCDSIRDKAVNPVVAVLVGKAEDKITMAVTVNKLAQEKGLKAGVLVKELAAIAGGKGGGKPDFAMAGLKDETKIDEALAAVGAIVKKALG
;
A
#
# COMPACT_ATOMS: atom_id res chain seq x y z
N MET A 1 33.03 6.53 9.07
CA MET A 1 32.67 7.93 8.68
C MET A 1 33.14 8.33 7.29
N LYS A 2 34.42 8.19 6.89
CA LYS A 2 34.86 8.56 5.51
C LYS A 2 34.22 7.71 4.39
N LYS A 3 33.92 6.43 4.62
CA LYS A 3 33.27 5.54 3.62
C LYS A 3 31.76 5.80 3.46
N ILE A 4 31.08 6.22 4.52
CA ILE A 4 29.67 6.64 4.49
C ILE A 4 29.50 7.89 3.62
N ILE A 5 30.47 8.80 3.67
CA ILE A 5 30.51 10.01 2.82
C ILE A 5 30.65 9.64 1.33
N ILE A 6 31.39 8.59 0.98
CA ILE A 6 31.57 8.14 -0.42
C ILE A 6 30.27 7.49 -0.96
N CYS A 7 29.51 6.74 -0.15
CA CYS A 7 28.18 6.23 -0.54
C CYS A 7 27.16 7.36 -0.72
N ILE A 8 27.18 8.37 0.14
CA ILE A 8 26.34 9.58 -0.02
C ILE A 8 26.69 10.31 -1.31
N MET A 9 27.98 10.40 -1.69
CA MET A 9 28.38 10.99 -2.97
C MET A 9 27.94 10.20 -4.20
N GLY A 10 27.86 8.86 -4.13
CA GLY A 10 27.31 8.01 -5.20
C GLY A 10 25.81 8.21 -5.41
N ILE A 11 25.07 8.42 -4.34
CA ILE A 11 23.61 8.65 -4.37
C ILE A 11 23.29 10.07 -4.87
N ILE A 12 24.09 11.06 -4.50
CA ILE A 12 23.99 12.44 -5.02
C ILE A 12 24.28 12.47 -6.52
N SER A 13 25.21 11.64 -7.02
CA SER A 13 25.48 11.47 -8.45
C SER A 13 24.31 10.84 -9.22
N LEU A 14 23.57 9.91 -8.62
CA LEU A 14 22.34 9.31 -9.19
C LEU A 14 21.15 10.27 -9.14
N LEU A 15 21.03 11.08 -8.09
CA LEU A 15 20.05 12.17 -7.99
C LEU A 15 20.34 13.30 -8.98
N SER A 16 21.61 13.62 -9.26
CA SER A 16 21.99 14.59 -10.28
C SER A 16 21.66 14.13 -11.69
N LEU A 17 21.70 12.82 -11.98
CA LEU A 17 21.27 12.23 -13.25
C LEU A 17 19.74 12.27 -13.43
N SER A 18 18.96 12.15 -12.36
CA SER A 18 17.51 12.32 -12.41
C SER A 18 17.08 13.80 -12.46
N LEU A 19 17.83 14.70 -11.84
CA LEU A 19 17.63 16.16 -11.95
C LEU A 19 18.09 16.71 -13.29
N SER A 20 19.14 16.16 -13.91
CA SER A 20 19.57 16.58 -15.25
C SER A 20 18.61 16.14 -16.37
N ALA A 21 17.81 15.09 -16.15
CA ALA A 21 16.68 14.77 -17.01
C ALA A 21 15.49 15.73 -16.82
N TYR A 22 15.46 16.46 -15.70
CA TYR A 22 14.41 17.43 -15.36
C TYR A 22 14.74 18.87 -15.77
N ALA A 23 16.03 19.21 -15.81
CA ALA A 23 16.51 20.51 -16.27
C ALA A 23 17.19 20.32 -17.63
N GLY A 24 16.51 20.70 -18.70
CA GLY A 24 17.04 20.57 -20.08
C GLY A 24 18.44 21.15 -20.22
N ASN A 25 19.34 20.31 -20.66
CA ASN A 25 20.60 20.50 -21.38
C ASN A 25 21.56 21.65 -21.05
N ASN A 26 21.65 22.20 -19.85
CA ASN A 26 22.72 23.12 -19.49
C ASN A 26 23.05 23.10 -18.00
N MET A 27 23.58 21.99 -17.50
CA MET A 27 24.19 21.96 -16.16
C MET A 27 25.59 21.37 -16.27
N PHE A 28 26.63 22.22 -16.16
CA PHE A 28 28.00 21.80 -15.92
C PHE A 28 28.16 21.54 -14.42
N ILE A 29 28.58 20.33 -14.06
CA ILE A 29 28.97 19.96 -12.70
C ILE A 29 30.48 20.14 -12.66
N ASP A 30 30.97 21.11 -11.87
CA ASP A 30 32.39 21.26 -11.55
C ASP A 30 32.70 20.47 -10.28
N ASP A 31 33.91 19.85 -10.26
CA ASP A 31 34.29 18.83 -9.25
C ASP A 31 34.57 19.39 -7.84
N ASN A 32 34.27 20.64 -7.53
CA ASN A 32 34.48 21.27 -6.22
C ASN A 32 33.16 21.47 -5.44
N PHE A 33 32.98 20.66 -4.43
CA PHE A 33 31.77 20.57 -3.60
C PHE A 33 31.38 21.84 -2.82
N ASP A 34 32.29 22.80 -2.68
CA ASP A 34 32.06 24.08 -2.00
C ASP A 34 31.41 25.14 -2.91
N GLU A 35 31.36 24.92 -4.23
CA GLU A 35 30.78 25.84 -5.21
C GLU A 35 29.38 25.44 -5.72
N VAL A 36 28.86 24.26 -5.37
CA VAL A 36 27.53 23.77 -5.81
C VAL A 36 26.36 24.62 -5.24
N LEU A 37 26.62 25.55 -4.34
CA LEU A 37 25.62 26.48 -3.79
C LEU A 37 25.41 27.75 -4.62
N MET A 38 26.09 27.90 -5.74
CA MET A 38 25.95 29.05 -6.65
C MET A 38 25.15 28.64 -7.89
N LEU A 39 23.85 28.40 -7.74
CA LEU A 39 22.88 28.45 -8.84
C LEU A 39 22.76 29.90 -9.31
N ASN A 40 23.73 30.38 -10.06
CA ASN A 40 23.64 31.65 -10.73
C ASN A 40 23.00 31.48 -12.11
N HIS A 41 21.95 32.25 -12.31
CA HIS A 41 21.28 32.60 -13.56
C HIS A 41 20.13 31.68 -14.02
N TRP A 42 18.98 31.83 -13.38
CA TRP A 42 17.73 31.92 -14.12
C TRP A 42 17.42 33.40 -14.33
N VAL A 43 17.73 33.91 -15.50
CA VAL A 43 17.23 35.20 -15.96
C VAL A 43 15.93 34.89 -16.72
N ASP A 44 14.79 35.25 -16.14
CA ASP A 44 13.60 35.42 -16.94
C ASP A 44 13.75 36.72 -17.72
N ASP A 45 13.28 36.77 -18.96
CA ASP A 45 13.32 37.91 -19.85
C ASP A 45 12.49 39.14 -19.36
N THR A 46 11.92 39.07 -18.15
CA THR A 46 11.01 40.08 -17.60
C THR A 46 11.63 40.97 -16.51
N GLY A 47 12.79 40.68 -16.00
CA GLY A 47 13.58 41.55 -15.11
C GLY A 47 12.94 41.87 -13.75
N ARG A 48 11.94 41.10 -13.29
CA ARG A 48 11.29 41.29 -11.99
C ARG A 48 11.33 40.03 -11.14
N GLY A 49 12.04 40.07 -10.03
CA GLY A 49 11.85 39.12 -8.93
C GLY A 49 12.95 38.11 -8.64
N SER A 50 14.20 38.31 -9.12
CA SER A 50 15.30 37.34 -8.99
C SER A 50 15.65 36.93 -7.54
N LYS A 51 15.54 37.83 -6.56
CA LYS A 51 15.92 37.51 -5.16
C LYS A 51 14.93 36.61 -4.41
N GLN A 52 13.65 36.69 -4.71
CA GLN A 52 12.61 35.87 -4.03
C GLN A 52 12.58 34.44 -4.58
N ILE A 53 12.77 34.29 -5.89
CA ILE A 53 12.83 32.97 -6.56
C ILE A 53 14.08 32.21 -6.15
N GLU A 54 15.26 32.88 -5.99
CA GLU A 54 16.49 32.25 -5.52
C GLU A 54 16.38 31.71 -4.07
N THR A 55 15.71 32.46 -3.17
CA THR A 55 15.52 32.04 -1.77
C THR A 55 14.51 30.90 -1.63
N ASP A 56 13.42 30.92 -2.40
CA ASP A 56 12.38 29.90 -2.35
C ASP A 56 12.84 28.58 -2.99
N GLY A 57 13.55 28.65 -4.13
CA GLY A 57 14.14 27.47 -4.77
C GLY A 57 15.20 26.79 -3.89
N SER A 58 16.09 27.56 -3.24
CA SER A 58 17.09 27.03 -2.30
C SER A 58 16.44 26.38 -1.08
N ASN A 59 15.36 26.95 -0.52
CA ASN A 59 14.64 26.38 0.59
C ASN A 59 13.89 25.10 0.21
N TYR A 60 13.33 25.04 -1.00
CA TYR A 60 12.71 23.83 -1.55
C TYR A 60 13.74 22.69 -1.69
N ILE A 61 14.89 22.95 -2.32
CA ILE A 61 15.96 21.97 -2.50
C ILE A 61 16.45 21.44 -1.14
N LYS A 62 16.68 22.33 -0.15
CA LYS A 62 17.08 21.92 1.21
C LYS A 62 16.02 21.03 1.88
N LYS A 63 14.74 21.33 1.71
CA LYS A 63 13.65 20.50 2.25
C LYS A 63 13.59 19.14 1.58
N VAL A 64 13.72 19.07 0.25
CA VAL A 64 13.76 17.80 -0.49
C VAL A 64 14.92 16.94 -0.01
N ILE A 65 16.13 17.49 0.01
CA ILE A 65 17.34 16.78 0.47
C ILE A 65 17.17 16.31 1.92
N GLY A 66 16.76 17.19 2.83
CA GLY A 66 16.59 16.84 4.24
C GLY A 66 15.50 15.77 4.47
N THR A 67 14.44 15.77 3.66
CA THR A 67 13.40 14.73 3.71
C THR A 67 13.92 13.39 3.21
N GLU A 68 14.67 13.40 2.09
CA GLU A 68 15.28 12.18 1.54
C GLU A 68 16.36 11.61 2.46
N GLU A 69 17.18 12.47 3.10
CA GLU A 69 18.14 12.04 4.13
C GLU A 69 17.44 11.39 5.33
N ALA A 70 16.36 11.99 5.82
CA ALA A 70 15.59 11.43 6.93
C ALA A 70 14.87 10.12 6.56
N ASN A 71 14.39 9.99 5.32
CA ASN A 71 13.79 8.77 4.79
C ASN A 71 14.85 7.68 4.65
N PHE A 72 16.00 8.01 4.09
CA PHE A 72 17.12 7.11 3.92
C PHE A 72 17.66 6.61 5.27
N ALA A 73 17.85 7.50 6.25
CA ALA A 73 18.26 7.12 7.60
C ALA A 73 17.30 6.10 8.24
N ARG A 74 15.99 6.34 8.12
CA ARG A 74 14.97 5.37 8.61
C ARG A 74 15.02 4.04 7.89
N THR A 75 15.27 4.05 6.58
CA THR A 75 15.42 2.83 5.77
C THR A 75 16.65 2.04 6.22
N ILE A 76 17.76 2.72 6.46
CA ILE A 76 19.00 2.12 6.97
C ILE A 76 18.77 1.52 8.36
N ASP A 77 18.18 2.25 9.30
CA ASP A 77 17.91 1.76 10.65
C ASP A 77 16.98 0.54 10.65
N ALA A 78 15.91 0.57 9.85
CA ALA A 78 14.99 -0.57 9.71
C ALA A 78 15.67 -1.78 9.07
N GLY A 79 16.42 -1.58 7.98
CA GLY A 79 17.17 -2.62 7.28
C GLY A 79 18.25 -3.26 8.15
N MET A 80 18.98 -2.46 8.93
CA MET A 80 19.96 -2.92 9.91
C MET A 80 19.35 -3.85 10.95
N ASN A 81 18.19 -3.49 11.51
CA ASN A 81 17.52 -4.33 12.49
C ASN A 81 17.10 -5.69 11.90
N ILE A 82 16.63 -5.70 10.63
CA ILE A 82 16.23 -6.91 9.93
C ILE A 82 17.47 -7.77 9.62
N LEU A 83 18.53 -7.15 9.10
CA LEU A 83 19.78 -7.86 8.79
C LEU A 83 20.40 -8.46 10.05
N ASN A 84 20.44 -7.75 11.18
CA ASN A 84 20.93 -8.28 12.45
C ASN A 84 20.12 -9.49 12.91
N ASN A 85 18.78 -9.47 12.78
CA ASN A 85 17.94 -10.64 13.10
C ASN A 85 18.22 -11.85 12.18
N MET A 86 18.53 -11.60 10.90
CA MET A 86 18.93 -12.67 9.96
C MET A 86 20.30 -13.24 10.34
N ILE A 87 21.27 -12.40 10.70
CA ILE A 87 22.60 -12.80 11.19
C ILE A 87 22.47 -13.65 12.45
N ASP A 88 21.74 -13.18 13.46
CA ASP A 88 21.49 -13.93 14.70
C ASP A 88 20.86 -15.33 14.43
N THR A 89 20.02 -15.41 13.40
CA THR A 89 19.36 -16.68 13.02
C THR A 89 20.37 -17.64 12.37
N LEU A 90 21.23 -17.13 11.50
CA LEU A 90 22.31 -17.91 10.86
C LEU A 90 23.34 -18.38 11.87
N GLU A 91 23.75 -17.54 12.82
CA GLU A 91 24.68 -17.93 13.90
C GLU A 91 24.12 -19.06 14.77
N LYS A 92 22.82 -18.98 15.15
CA LYS A 92 22.15 -20.07 15.91
C LYS A 92 22.05 -21.37 15.12
N ALA A 93 21.97 -21.28 13.79
CA ALA A 93 21.93 -22.43 12.88
C ALA A 93 23.32 -22.93 12.47
N HIS A 94 24.40 -22.28 12.91
CA HIS A 94 25.78 -22.54 12.48
C HIS A 94 25.96 -22.46 10.96
N GLN A 95 25.27 -21.52 10.33
CA GLN A 95 25.36 -21.23 8.90
C GLN A 95 26.11 -19.93 8.68
N ASN A 96 26.84 -19.83 7.58
CA ASN A 96 27.65 -18.66 7.24
C ASN A 96 27.26 -18.00 5.90
N LEU A 97 26.17 -18.45 5.27
CA LEU A 97 25.71 -17.92 3.97
C LEU A 97 24.36 -17.27 4.12
N LEU A 98 24.26 -15.97 3.80
CA LEU A 98 23.00 -15.24 3.68
C LEU A 98 22.37 -15.53 2.32
N SER A 99 21.15 -16.05 2.31
CA SER A 99 20.48 -16.48 1.08
C SER A 99 20.19 -15.31 0.14
N GLY A 100 20.31 -15.53 -1.18
CA GLY A 100 20.00 -14.52 -2.19
C GLY A 100 18.55 -14.01 -2.10
N LEU A 101 17.60 -14.84 -1.64
CA LEU A 101 16.21 -14.43 -1.40
C LEU A 101 16.08 -13.45 -0.23
N ASP A 102 16.83 -13.64 0.85
CA ASP A 102 16.79 -12.75 2.01
C ASP A 102 17.47 -11.42 1.69
N VAL A 103 18.60 -11.44 0.97
CA VAL A 103 19.26 -10.24 0.43
C VAL A 103 18.34 -9.49 -0.54
N PHE A 104 17.61 -10.22 -1.41
CA PHE A 104 16.62 -9.64 -2.30
C PHE A 104 15.50 -8.95 -1.52
N LYS A 105 14.95 -9.57 -0.48
CA LYS A 105 13.92 -8.95 0.37
C LYS A 105 14.41 -7.69 1.05
N LEU A 106 15.64 -7.69 1.59
CA LEU A 106 16.25 -6.50 2.18
C LEU A 106 16.32 -5.35 1.19
N ASN A 107 16.70 -5.63 -0.06
CA ASN A 107 16.82 -4.61 -1.10
C ASN A 107 15.47 -4.18 -1.66
N ASP A 108 14.64 -5.12 -2.10
CA ASP A 108 13.39 -4.86 -2.82
C ASP A 108 12.27 -4.34 -1.91
N THR A 109 12.10 -4.96 -0.74
CA THR A 109 10.98 -4.65 0.17
C THR A 109 11.32 -3.54 1.14
N PHE A 110 12.56 -3.52 1.64
CA PHE A 110 12.97 -2.58 2.68
C PHE A 110 13.92 -1.49 2.17
N GLY A 111 14.30 -1.52 0.88
CA GLY A 111 15.16 -0.51 0.27
C GLY A 111 16.60 -0.49 0.79
N PHE A 112 17.05 -1.55 1.50
CA PHE A 112 18.38 -1.62 2.08
C PHE A 112 19.42 -1.95 1.01
N PRO A 113 20.48 -1.14 0.83
CA PRO A 113 21.43 -1.30 -0.28
C PRO A 113 22.21 -2.63 -0.21
N LEU A 114 22.35 -3.29 -1.37
CA LEU A 114 23.11 -4.55 -1.50
C LEU A 114 24.55 -4.39 -1.02
N ASP A 115 25.22 -3.30 -1.41
CA ASP A 115 26.62 -3.08 -1.06
C ASP A 115 26.81 -2.94 0.46
N LEU A 116 25.87 -2.30 1.13
CA LEU A 116 25.87 -2.19 2.59
C LEU A 116 25.59 -3.55 3.26
N THR A 117 24.69 -4.35 2.69
CA THR A 117 24.46 -5.73 3.14
C THR A 117 25.73 -6.57 3.04
N LYS A 118 26.47 -6.44 1.92
CA LYS A 118 27.75 -7.14 1.71
C LYS A 118 28.81 -6.72 2.74
N GLU A 119 28.97 -5.40 2.97
CA GLU A 119 29.97 -4.89 3.90
C GLU A 119 29.70 -5.39 5.32
N ILE A 120 28.45 -5.33 5.78
CA ILE A 120 28.07 -5.76 7.13
C ILE A 120 28.18 -7.29 7.29
N ALA A 121 27.73 -8.07 6.31
CA ALA A 121 27.84 -9.53 6.33
C ALA A 121 29.31 -9.95 6.40
N ALA A 122 30.18 -9.33 5.60
CA ALA A 122 31.62 -9.60 5.60
C ALA A 122 32.30 -9.25 6.95
N GLU A 123 31.88 -8.16 7.62
CA GLU A 123 32.36 -7.79 8.96
C GLU A 123 32.00 -8.84 10.02
N GLN A 124 30.90 -9.58 9.83
CA GLN A 124 30.44 -10.67 10.71
C GLN A 124 30.92 -12.05 10.24
N GLY A 125 31.77 -12.11 9.21
CA GLY A 125 32.31 -13.37 8.68
C GLY A 125 31.31 -14.22 7.91
N LEU A 126 30.26 -13.59 7.38
CA LEU A 126 29.22 -14.23 6.56
C LEU A 126 29.47 -13.95 5.07
N GLU A 127 29.09 -14.91 4.24
CA GLU A 127 29.04 -14.80 2.79
C GLU A 127 27.62 -14.48 2.31
N ILE A 128 27.51 -13.91 1.11
CA ILE A 128 26.22 -13.57 0.48
C ILE A 128 26.07 -14.38 -0.81
N ASP A 129 24.89 -14.97 -1.03
CA ASP A 129 24.50 -15.57 -2.30
C ASP A 129 24.09 -14.49 -3.32
N GLU A 130 25.11 -13.88 -3.99
CA GLU A 130 24.89 -12.86 -5.00
C GLU A 130 24.18 -13.39 -6.25
N GLU A 131 24.48 -14.63 -6.65
CA GLU A 131 23.84 -15.24 -7.82
C GLU A 131 22.34 -15.42 -7.58
N GLY A 132 21.95 -15.89 -6.40
CA GLY A 132 20.55 -16.01 -5.99
C GLY A 132 19.84 -14.65 -5.93
N PHE A 133 20.53 -13.62 -5.41
CA PHE A 133 19.99 -12.25 -5.43
C PHE A 133 19.71 -11.75 -6.85
N HIS A 134 20.67 -11.90 -7.76
CA HIS A 134 20.50 -11.48 -9.16
C HIS A 134 19.42 -12.28 -9.89
N ALA A 135 19.25 -13.57 -9.56
CA ALA A 135 18.18 -14.40 -10.10
C ALA A 135 16.79 -13.89 -9.66
N GLU A 136 16.62 -13.53 -8.39
CA GLU A 136 15.35 -12.95 -7.90
C GLU A 136 15.08 -11.56 -8.50
N MET A 137 16.09 -10.69 -8.62
CA MET A 137 15.99 -9.40 -9.31
C MET A 137 15.57 -9.56 -10.77
N LYS A 138 16.08 -10.56 -11.47
CA LYS A 138 15.68 -10.86 -12.85
C LYS A 138 14.22 -11.30 -12.93
N LYS A 139 13.77 -12.20 -12.05
CA LYS A 139 12.37 -12.63 -11.96
C LYS A 139 11.42 -11.44 -11.72
N GLN A 140 11.79 -10.52 -10.84
CA GLN A 140 11.00 -9.31 -10.58
C GLN A 140 10.88 -8.44 -11.83
N LYS A 141 12.01 -8.18 -12.54
CA LYS A 141 12.01 -7.40 -13.79
C LYS A 141 11.15 -8.06 -14.89
N GLU A 142 11.20 -9.39 -14.99
CA GLU A 142 10.39 -10.15 -15.94
C GLU A 142 8.89 -10.08 -15.59
N ARG A 143 8.51 -10.18 -14.31
CA ARG A 143 7.13 -9.98 -13.86
C ARG A 143 6.63 -8.57 -14.17
N ALA A 144 7.41 -7.55 -13.83
CA ALA A 144 7.06 -6.15 -14.12
C ALA A 144 6.92 -5.90 -15.62
N ARG A 145 7.78 -6.53 -16.45
CA ARG A 145 7.69 -6.47 -17.92
C ARG A 145 6.44 -7.19 -18.43
N ALA A 146 6.13 -8.37 -17.91
CA ALA A 146 4.94 -9.13 -18.27
C ALA A 146 3.64 -8.40 -17.87
N GLU A 147 3.62 -7.75 -16.70
CA GLU A 147 2.48 -6.92 -16.29
C GLU A 147 2.32 -5.67 -17.17
N ARG A 148 3.43 -5.02 -17.55
CA ARG A 148 3.38 -3.90 -18.52
C ARG A 148 2.87 -4.37 -19.89
N LEU A 149 3.32 -5.52 -20.36
CA LEU A 149 2.83 -6.12 -21.61
C LEU A 149 1.33 -6.46 -21.52
N LYS A 150 0.86 -6.98 -20.38
CA LYS A 150 -0.58 -7.23 -20.15
C LYS A 150 -1.40 -5.93 -20.10
N LYS A 151 -0.86 -4.85 -19.54
CA LYS A 151 -1.50 -3.53 -19.51
C LYS A 151 -1.46 -2.81 -20.87
N ASN A 152 -0.47 -3.13 -21.72
CA ASN A 152 -0.33 -2.56 -23.07
C ASN A 152 -0.99 -3.43 -24.15
N ILE A 153 -1.67 -4.52 -23.79
CA ILE A 153 -2.40 -5.35 -24.74
C ILE A 153 -3.82 -4.77 -24.94
N SER A 154 -3.89 -3.69 -25.71
CA SER A 154 -4.82 -3.63 -26.81
C SER A 154 -3.99 -4.02 -28.04
N GLY A 155 -4.23 -5.21 -28.52
CA GLY A 155 -3.27 -6.00 -29.30
C GLY A 155 -3.14 -5.65 -30.79
N TRP A 156 -3.47 -4.44 -31.22
CA TRP A 156 -3.22 -4.07 -32.62
C TRP A 156 -1.92 -3.28 -32.74
N SER A 157 -1.14 -3.56 -33.79
CA SER A 157 0.07 -2.79 -34.07
C SER A 157 -0.32 -1.42 -34.63
N GLU A 158 0.34 -0.34 -34.19
CA GLU A 158 0.17 1.02 -34.74
C GLU A 158 0.36 1.05 -36.28
N ASP A 159 1.02 0.06 -36.83
CA ASP A 159 1.32 -0.07 -38.27
C ASP A 159 0.13 -0.58 -39.10
N LEU A 160 -0.88 -1.20 -38.43
CA LEU A 160 -2.04 -1.78 -39.12
C LEU A 160 -2.80 -0.76 -40.00
N PHE A 161 -2.95 0.46 -39.46
CA PHE A 161 -3.61 1.57 -40.15
C PHE A 161 -2.62 2.53 -40.83
N GLY A 162 -1.34 2.22 -40.81
CA GLY A 162 -0.27 3.02 -41.41
C GLY A 162 -0.35 3.14 -42.91
N GLY A 163 -0.96 2.16 -43.59
CA GLY A 163 -1.18 2.13 -45.03
C GLY A 163 -2.43 2.86 -45.52
N LEU A 164 -3.31 3.33 -44.65
CA LEU A 164 -4.52 4.05 -45.05
C LEU A 164 -4.19 5.36 -45.74
N THR A 165 -4.94 5.63 -46.85
CA THR A 165 -4.86 6.86 -47.67
C THR A 165 -6.04 7.81 -47.44
N ALA A 166 -6.94 7.46 -46.54
CA ALA A 166 -8.08 8.29 -46.17
C ALA A 166 -7.64 9.55 -45.41
N GLU A 167 -8.48 10.56 -45.37
CA GLU A 167 -8.28 11.75 -44.55
C GLU A 167 -8.34 11.36 -43.03
N PRO A 168 -7.60 12.07 -42.16
CA PRO A 168 -7.67 11.86 -40.72
C PRO A 168 -9.10 12.00 -40.20
N THR A 169 -9.45 11.23 -39.16
CA THR A 169 -10.77 11.31 -38.51
C THR A 169 -11.02 12.70 -37.93
N VAL A 170 -12.16 13.29 -38.21
CA VAL A 170 -12.60 14.58 -37.63
C VAL A 170 -13.25 14.30 -36.29
N PHE A 171 -12.70 14.88 -35.20
CA PHE A 171 -13.30 14.78 -33.88
C PHE A 171 -14.40 15.83 -33.68
N THR A 172 -15.64 15.38 -33.44
CA THR A 172 -16.82 16.23 -33.25
C THR A 172 -17.30 16.27 -31.80
N GLY A 173 -16.65 15.50 -30.91
CA GLY A 173 -17.11 15.20 -29.55
C GLY A 173 -16.99 16.36 -28.54
N TYR A 174 -16.49 17.53 -28.91
CA TYR A 174 -16.60 18.73 -28.08
C TYR A 174 -18.00 19.36 -28.15
N ASP A 175 -18.67 19.21 -29.29
CA ASP A 175 -19.94 19.87 -29.58
C ASP A 175 -21.13 18.92 -29.48
N THR A 176 -20.94 17.65 -29.88
CA THR A 176 -22.02 16.65 -29.94
C THR A 176 -21.61 15.31 -29.33
N LEU A 177 -22.59 14.58 -28.80
CA LEU A 177 -22.44 13.20 -28.36
C LEU A 177 -23.00 12.18 -29.36
N ASN A 178 -23.60 12.65 -30.45
CA ASN A 178 -24.13 11.80 -31.52
C ASN A 178 -23.71 12.36 -32.87
N ASP A 179 -23.29 11.50 -33.79
CA ASP A 179 -23.01 11.88 -35.17
C ASP A 179 -23.33 10.72 -36.12
N ASN A 180 -23.54 11.06 -37.40
CA ASN A 180 -23.67 10.08 -38.46
C ASN A 180 -22.32 10.00 -39.19
N SER A 181 -21.66 8.86 -39.06
CA SER A 181 -20.28 8.66 -39.50
C SER A 181 -20.19 7.56 -40.53
N VAL A 182 -19.18 7.63 -41.39
CA VAL A 182 -18.92 6.61 -42.42
C VAL A 182 -17.75 5.74 -41.99
N VAL A 183 -17.88 4.42 -42.14
CA VAL A 183 -16.80 3.48 -41.86
C VAL A 183 -15.73 3.61 -42.93
N VAL A 184 -14.52 4.02 -42.56
CA VAL A 184 -13.37 4.24 -43.43
C VAL A 184 -12.50 2.98 -43.53
N ALA A 185 -12.35 2.26 -42.40
CA ALA A 185 -11.59 1.02 -42.35
C ALA A 185 -12.13 0.10 -41.26
N LEU A 186 -11.95 -1.19 -41.46
CA LEU A 186 -12.28 -2.26 -40.52
C LEU A 186 -11.09 -3.20 -40.34
N SER A 187 -10.95 -3.78 -39.16
CA SER A 187 -9.98 -4.85 -38.88
C SER A 187 -10.52 -5.80 -37.81
N ASP A 188 -10.04 -7.05 -37.86
CA ASP A 188 -10.23 -8.09 -36.84
C ASP A 188 -9.06 -8.20 -35.86
N GLU A 189 -8.30 -7.12 -35.67
CA GLU A 189 -7.04 -6.98 -34.93
C GLU A 189 -5.80 -7.51 -35.66
N GLU A 190 -5.95 -8.42 -36.60
CA GLU A 190 -4.82 -9.01 -37.35
C GLU A 190 -4.66 -8.36 -38.73
N THR A 191 -5.77 -8.17 -39.48
CA THR A 191 -5.75 -7.67 -40.85
C THR A 191 -6.86 -6.67 -41.11
N LEU A 192 -6.64 -5.80 -42.11
CA LEU A 192 -7.70 -4.97 -42.66
C LEU A 192 -8.66 -5.83 -43.49
N THR A 193 -9.96 -5.57 -43.34
CA THR A 193 -11.02 -6.31 -44.06
C THR A 193 -12.12 -5.37 -44.53
N ASP A 194 -12.84 -5.77 -45.58
CA ASP A 194 -13.95 -4.97 -46.12
C ASP A 194 -15.27 -5.16 -45.37
N ALA A 195 -15.42 -6.29 -44.66
CA ALA A 195 -16.63 -6.60 -43.89
C ALA A 195 -16.35 -7.55 -42.73
N ILE A 196 -17.08 -7.37 -41.61
CA ILE A 196 -17.08 -8.27 -40.47
C ILE A 196 -18.54 -8.60 -40.12
N ALA A 197 -18.80 -9.89 -39.91
CA ALA A 197 -20.12 -10.41 -39.56
C ALA A 197 -20.09 -11.13 -38.22
N THR A 198 -21.22 -11.11 -37.51
CA THR A 198 -21.47 -12.05 -36.40
C THR A 198 -22.37 -13.18 -36.95
N ASP A 199 -22.11 -14.40 -36.44
CA ASP A 199 -23.06 -15.50 -36.61
C ASP A 199 -24.11 -15.44 -35.47
N GLU A 200 -24.12 -16.40 -34.54
CA GLU A 200 -25.06 -16.41 -33.41
C GLU A 200 -24.47 -15.78 -32.12
N GLN A 201 -23.16 -15.50 -32.10
CA GLN A 201 -22.49 -14.95 -30.93
C GLN A 201 -21.81 -13.60 -31.27
N ALA A 202 -21.75 -12.71 -30.29
CA ALA A 202 -21.05 -11.43 -30.41
C ALA A 202 -19.56 -11.65 -30.75
N LYS A 203 -19.00 -10.85 -31.67
CA LYS A 203 -17.59 -10.91 -32.07
C LYS A 203 -16.81 -9.78 -31.38
N GLU A 204 -15.86 -10.14 -30.54
CA GLU A 204 -14.90 -9.23 -29.92
C GLU A 204 -13.75 -8.89 -30.87
N GLY A 205 -12.96 -7.87 -30.54
CA GLY A 205 -11.76 -7.50 -31.28
C GLY A 205 -12.03 -6.82 -32.63
N VAL A 206 -13.18 -6.19 -32.82
CA VAL A 206 -13.50 -5.46 -34.05
C VAL A 206 -12.97 -4.04 -33.92
N LEU A 207 -12.08 -3.65 -34.85
CA LEU A 207 -11.54 -2.30 -34.94
C LEU A 207 -12.23 -1.52 -36.06
N VAL A 208 -12.75 -0.34 -35.70
CA VAL A 208 -13.50 0.51 -36.65
C VAL A 208 -12.85 1.89 -36.71
N VAL A 209 -12.53 2.35 -37.92
CA VAL A 209 -12.11 3.74 -38.18
C VAL A 209 -13.24 4.46 -38.88
N LEU A 210 -13.59 5.65 -38.39
CA LEU A 210 -14.66 6.49 -38.94
C LEU A 210 -14.07 7.75 -39.59
N ASP A 211 -14.78 8.33 -40.58
CA ASP A 211 -14.45 9.63 -41.19
C ASP A 211 -14.52 10.77 -40.13
N LYS A 212 -15.50 10.71 -39.24
CA LYS A 212 -15.67 11.61 -38.11
C LYS A 212 -16.23 10.86 -36.91
N THR A 213 -15.96 11.36 -35.71
CA THR A 213 -16.39 10.68 -34.48
C THR A 213 -16.66 11.63 -33.34
N PRO A 214 -17.74 11.41 -32.54
CA PRO A 214 -17.95 12.11 -31.28
C PRO A 214 -17.20 11.47 -30.11
N PHE A 215 -16.57 10.31 -30.31
CA PHE A 215 -15.85 9.57 -29.26
C PHE A 215 -14.48 10.16 -29.00
N TYR A 216 -14.21 10.53 -27.75
CA TYR A 216 -12.90 10.98 -27.29
C TYR A 216 -11.96 9.78 -27.21
N ALA A 217 -10.79 9.87 -27.82
CA ALA A 217 -9.75 8.87 -27.70
C ALA A 217 -8.96 9.06 -26.39
N GLU A 218 -8.43 7.97 -25.83
CA GLU A 218 -7.54 8.06 -24.67
C GLU A 218 -6.31 8.91 -24.99
N MET A 219 -6.23 10.08 -24.36
CA MET A 219 -5.08 10.99 -24.47
C MET A 219 -5.11 12.05 -23.37
N GLY A 220 -3.93 12.65 -23.06
CA GLY A 220 -3.82 13.73 -22.08
C GLY A 220 -4.27 13.33 -20.67
N GLY A 221 -4.16 12.04 -20.31
CA GLY A 221 -4.60 11.52 -19.02
C GLY A 221 -6.11 11.29 -18.89
N GLN A 222 -6.91 11.58 -19.93
CA GLN A 222 -8.34 11.27 -19.94
C GLN A 222 -8.60 9.92 -20.62
N ALA A 223 -9.37 9.04 -19.98
CA ALA A 223 -9.84 7.79 -20.54
C ALA A 223 -10.72 7.99 -21.79
N ALA A 224 -10.73 7.01 -22.68
CA ALA A 224 -11.58 6.99 -23.84
C ALA A 224 -13.07 6.90 -23.51
N ASP A 225 -13.91 7.31 -24.45
CA ASP A 225 -15.35 7.15 -24.32
C ASP A 225 -15.81 5.73 -24.61
N HIS A 226 -16.94 5.40 -24.04
CA HIS A 226 -17.76 4.24 -24.37
C HIS A 226 -19.05 4.66 -25.08
N GLY A 227 -19.70 3.71 -25.75
CA GLY A 227 -20.98 3.95 -26.42
C GLY A 227 -21.31 2.89 -27.45
N VAL A 228 -22.05 3.30 -28.48
CA VAL A 228 -22.50 2.38 -29.55
C VAL A 228 -22.35 2.99 -30.94
N LEU A 229 -22.08 2.14 -31.92
CA LEU A 229 -22.19 2.42 -33.34
C LEU A 229 -23.31 1.57 -33.89
N THR A 230 -24.32 2.17 -34.51
CA THR A 230 -25.53 1.45 -34.93
C THR A 230 -25.97 1.82 -36.33
N SER A 231 -26.52 0.86 -37.06
CA SER A 231 -27.27 1.05 -38.29
C SER A 231 -28.52 0.15 -38.29
N ALA A 232 -29.23 0.08 -39.42
CA ALA A 232 -30.29 -0.90 -39.58
C ALA A 232 -29.78 -2.35 -39.59
N ASP A 233 -28.51 -2.54 -40.00
CA ASP A 233 -27.93 -3.84 -40.31
C ASP A 233 -26.97 -4.35 -39.23
N CYS A 234 -26.52 -3.49 -38.28
CA CYS A 234 -25.58 -3.89 -37.24
C CYS A 234 -25.65 -3.03 -35.99
N SER A 235 -25.16 -3.62 -34.87
CA SER A 235 -24.90 -2.96 -33.60
C SER A 235 -23.53 -3.33 -33.11
N LEU A 236 -22.70 -2.30 -32.81
CA LEU A 236 -21.39 -2.44 -32.20
C LEU A 236 -21.34 -1.66 -30.91
N ARG A 237 -20.80 -2.28 -29.86
CA ARG A 237 -20.50 -1.62 -28.58
C ARG A 237 -19.03 -1.19 -28.55
N VAL A 238 -18.80 0.11 -28.39
CA VAL A 238 -17.46 0.71 -28.29
C VAL A 238 -16.94 0.57 -26.86
N LEU A 239 -15.78 -0.06 -26.71
CA LEU A 239 -15.12 -0.33 -25.41
C LEU A 239 -13.93 0.59 -25.15
N ASP A 240 -13.24 1.02 -26.23
CA ASP A 240 -12.04 1.86 -26.14
C ASP A 240 -11.88 2.63 -27.47
N VAL A 241 -11.19 3.77 -27.40
CA VAL A 241 -10.86 4.56 -28.60
C VAL A 241 -9.43 5.08 -28.46
N LYS A 242 -8.61 4.83 -29.47
CA LYS A 242 -7.22 5.31 -29.54
C LYS A 242 -6.99 6.14 -30.78
N LYS A 243 -6.12 7.13 -30.67
CA LYS A 243 -5.72 7.98 -31.78
C LYS A 243 -4.36 7.55 -32.31
N THR A 244 -4.27 7.27 -33.61
CA THR A 244 -3.00 6.96 -34.27
C THR A 244 -2.18 8.24 -34.53
N PRO A 245 -0.85 8.14 -34.76
CA PRO A 245 -0.02 9.28 -35.14
C PRO A 245 -0.49 9.99 -36.44
N LYS A 246 -1.14 9.26 -37.37
CA LYS A 246 -1.75 9.82 -38.56
C LYS A 246 -3.11 10.50 -38.34
N GLY A 247 -3.63 10.50 -37.11
CA GLY A 247 -4.88 11.16 -36.77
C GLY A 247 -6.14 10.34 -36.91
N TYR A 248 -6.04 9.04 -37.18
CA TYR A 248 -7.20 8.14 -37.19
C TYR A 248 -7.63 7.82 -35.76
N TYR A 249 -8.94 7.85 -35.49
CA TYR A 249 -9.55 7.38 -34.26
C TYR A 249 -10.00 5.93 -34.47
N VAL A 250 -9.34 5.00 -33.80
CA VAL A 250 -9.61 3.57 -33.88
C VAL A 250 -10.49 3.16 -32.72
N HIS A 251 -11.72 2.77 -33.01
CA HIS A 251 -12.70 2.31 -32.03
C HIS A 251 -12.57 0.81 -31.86
N THR A 252 -12.21 0.35 -30.66
CA THR A 252 -12.23 -1.07 -30.29
C THR A 252 -13.64 -1.47 -29.90
N CYS A 253 -14.23 -2.37 -30.65
CA CYS A 253 -15.65 -2.70 -30.54
C CYS A 253 -15.91 -4.19 -30.32
N VAL A 254 -17.08 -4.46 -29.77
CA VAL A 254 -17.76 -5.77 -29.85
C VAL A 254 -18.90 -5.63 -30.86
N LEU A 255 -18.87 -6.38 -31.94
CA LEU A 255 -20.00 -6.50 -32.86
C LEU A 255 -21.04 -7.40 -32.23
N GLU A 256 -22.11 -6.80 -31.70
CA GLU A 256 -23.16 -7.50 -30.94
C GLU A 256 -24.16 -8.20 -31.88
N SER A 257 -24.40 -7.62 -33.04
CA SER A 257 -25.32 -8.22 -34.05
C SER A 257 -25.06 -7.68 -35.45
N GLY A 258 -25.33 -8.50 -36.44
CA GLY A 258 -25.40 -8.12 -37.86
C GLY A 258 -24.05 -8.13 -38.58
N ILE A 259 -23.91 -7.29 -39.58
CA ILE A 259 -22.74 -7.19 -40.46
C ILE A 259 -22.36 -5.73 -40.61
N VAL A 260 -21.09 -5.39 -40.40
CA VAL A 260 -20.53 -4.06 -40.65
C VAL A 260 -19.56 -4.12 -41.84
N LYS A 261 -19.59 -3.12 -42.71
CA LYS A 261 -18.77 -3.03 -43.91
C LYS A 261 -18.11 -1.65 -44.04
N VAL A 262 -16.98 -1.61 -44.73
CA VAL A 262 -16.39 -0.35 -45.16
C VAL A 262 -17.37 0.39 -46.08
N GLY A 263 -17.58 1.69 -45.81
CA GLY A 263 -18.56 2.53 -46.50
C GLY A 263 -19.94 2.58 -45.83
N ASP A 264 -20.19 1.77 -44.81
CA ASP A 264 -21.46 1.83 -44.09
C ASP A 264 -21.61 3.15 -43.32
N HIS A 265 -22.85 3.64 -43.27
CA HIS A 265 -23.23 4.79 -42.47
C HIS A 265 -23.71 4.32 -41.09
N LEU A 266 -23.01 4.71 -40.04
CA LEU A 266 -23.32 4.37 -38.66
C LEU A 266 -23.70 5.62 -37.85
N THR A 267 -24.71 5.49 -37.00
CA THR A 267 -24.96 6.45 -35.95
C THR A 267 -24.01 6.16 -34.79
N ALA A 268 -23.05 7.05 -34.61
CA ALA A 268 -22.07 7.02 -33.52
C ALA A 268 -22.65 7.75 -32.30
N LYS A 269 -22.90 7.04 -31.21
CA LYS A 269 -23.54 7.58 -30.00
C LYS A 269 -22.69 7.28 -28.77
N VAL A 270 -22.15 8.34 -28.17
CA VAL A 270 -21.39 8.29 -26.92
C VAL A 270 -22.31 8.04 -25.73
N ASP A 271 -21.89 7.21 -24.78
CA ASP A 271 -22.56 7.12 -23.48
C ASP A 271 -22.42 8.43 -22.73
N LYS A 272 -23.52 9.15 -22.64
CA LYS A 272 -23.58 10.47 -22.00
C LYS A 272 -23.21 10.43 -20.53
N GLU A 273 -23.65 9.42 -19.79
CA GLU A 273 -23.39 9.34 -18.34
C GLU A 273 -21.91 9.07 -18.09
N TYR A 274 -21.33 8.16 -18.88
CA TYR A 274 -19.91 7.82 -18.82
C TYR A 274 -19.03 9.04 -19.16
N ARG A 275 -19.28 9.70 -20.31
CA ARG A 275 -18.58 10.95 -20.70
C ARG A 275 -18.70 12.03 -19.62
N MET A 276 -19.90 12.25 -19.09
CA MET A 276 -20.10 13.27 -18.07
C MET A 276 -19.42 12.94 -16.75
N ALA A 277 -19.28 11.65 -16.39
CA ALA A 277 -18.52 11.26 -15.22
C ALA A 277 -17.03 11.60 -15.39
N ILE A 278 -16.45 11.29 -16.55
CA ILE A 278 -15.07 11.65 -16.89
C ILE A 278 -14.88 13.17 -16.90
N ALA A 279 -15.79 13.92 -17.56
CA ALA A 279 -15.71 15.36 -17.64
C ALA A 279 -15.78 16.05 -16.26
N ARG A 280 -16.57 15.50 -15.31
CA ARG A 280 -16.60 15.96 -13.91
C ARG A 280 -15.25 15.74 -13.24
N ASN A 281 -14.70 14.54 -13.34
CA ASN A 281 -13.41 14.20 -12.78
C ASN A 281 -12.30 15.07 -13.37
N HIS A 282 -12.32 15.28 -14.69
CA HIS A 282 -11.30 16.08 -15.36
C HIS A 282 -11.38 17.56 -14.97
N THR A 283 -12.57 18.15 -14.91
CA THR A 283 -12.72 19.54 -14.45
C THR A 283 -12.34 19.68 -12.97
N ALA A 284 -12.71 18.70 -12.13
CA ALA A 284 -12.30 18.69 -10.72
C ALA A 284 -10.79 18.60 -10.54
N THR A 285 -10.07 17.97 -11.48
CA THR A 285 -8.59 17.90 -11.46
C THR A 285 -7.96 19.28 -11.64
N HIS A 286 -8.51 20.14 -12.51
CA HIS A 286 -8.07 21.53 -12.64
C HIS A 286 -8.30 22.32 -11.34
N LEU A 287 -9.48 22.16 -10.72
CA LEU A 287 -9.75 22.78 -9.42
C LEU A 287 -8.81 22.24 -8.33
N LEU A 288 -8.52 20.95 -8.33
CA LEU A 288 -7.60 20.31 -7.39
C LEU A 288 -6.18 20.85 -7.53
N GLN A 289 -5.66 20.98 -8.74
CA GLN A 289 -4.33 21.53 -8.99
C GLN A 289 -4.21 22.97 -8.45
N ALA A 290 -5.16 23.83 -8.74
CA ALA A 290 -5.16 25.20 -8.25
C ALA A 290 -5.26 25.25 -6.71
N ALA A 291 -6.12 24.43 -6.10
CA ALA A 291 -6.26 24.36 -4.65
C ALA A 291 -5.00 23.83 -3.96
N LEU A 292 -4.33 22.83 -4.54
CA LEU A 292 -3.05 22.32 -4.02
C LEU A 292 -1.97 23.40 -4.06
N ARG A 293 -1.88 24.18 -5.12
CA ARG A 293 -0.95 25.32 -5.21
C ARG A 293 -1.25 26.39 -4.17
N GLU A 294 -2.53 26.71 -3.95
CA GLU A 294 -2.94 27.67 -2.92
C GLU A 294 -2.56 27.23 -1.50
N VAL A 295 -2.68 25.92 -1.20
CA VAL A 295 -2.46 25.38 0.16
C VAL A 295 -1.01 25.03 0.42
N LEU A 296 -0.33 24.39 -0.55
CA LEU A 296 1.01 23.84 -0.40
C LEU A 296 2.11 24.75 -0.99
N GLY A 297 1.76 25.62 -1.94
CA GLY A 297 2.66 26.57 -2.57
C GLY A 297 2.94 26.30 -4.05
N ASP A 298 3.64 27.25 -4.68
CA ASP A 298 3.89 27.29 -6.13
C ASP A 298 4.77 26.18 -6.68
N HIS A 299 5.48 25.44 -5.82
CA HIS A 299 6.28 24.27 -6.21
C HIS A 299 5.43 23.07 -6.63
N VAL A 300 4.11 23.13 -6.41
CA VAL A 300 3.20 22.07 -6.84
C VAL A 300 3.00 22.18 -8.35
N HIS A 301 3.49 21.15 -9.06
CA HIS A 301 3.29 20.98 -10.50
C HIS A 301 2.74 19.58 -10.77
N GLN A 302 1.91 19.45 -11.80
CA GLN A 302 1.45 18.16 -12.26
C GLN A 302 2.63 17.32 -12.76
N ALA A 303 2.78 16.12 -12.21
CA ALA A 303 3.73 15.09 -12.67
C ALA A 303 3.02 14.02 -13.52
N GLY A 304 1.72 13.85 -13.34
CA GLY A 304 0.87 12.95 -14.10
C GLY A 304 -0.59 13.13 -13.70
N SER A 305 -1.49 12.67 -14.55
CA SER A 305 -2.92 12.62 -14.21
C SER A 305 -3.61 11.52 -15.00
N TYR A 306 -4.69 10.98 -14.43
CA TYR A 306 -5.58 10.05 -15.13
C TYR A 306 -7.00 10.21 -14.60
N GLN A 307 -7.95 10.38 -15.50
CA GLN A 307 -9.36 10.54 -15.20
C GLN A 307 -10.18 9.51 -15.99
N ASP A 308 -10.88 8.65 -15.27
CA ASP A 308 -11.92 7.77 -15.82
C ASP A 308 -13.30 8.12 -15.24
N ALA A 309 -14.31 7.31 -15.53
CA ALA A 309 -15.66 7.53 -15.04
C ALA A 309 -15.80 7.28 -13.53
N SER A 310 -14.86 6.58 -12.89
CA SER A 310 -14.93 6.14 -11.50
C SER A 310 -14.14 7.02 -10.55
N ILE A 311 -12.95 7.47 -10.97
CA ILE A 311 -11.97 8.12 -10.11
C ILE A 311 -11.10 9.09 -10.91
N THR A 312 -10.50 10.05 -10.23
CA THR A 312 -9.37 10.83 -10.76
C THR A 312 -8.11 10.54 -9.95
N HIS A 313 -7.00 10.34 -10.66
CA HIS A 313 -5.65 10.29 -10.10
C HIS A 313 -4.93 11.56 -10.50
N PHE A 314 -4.30 12.21 -9.54
CA PHE A 314 -3.50 13.41 -9.77
C PHE A 314 -2.15 13.27 -9.07
N ASP A 315 -1.08 13.17 -9.85
CA ASP A 315 0.30 13.09 -9.38
C ASP A 315 0.92 14.48 -9.44
N PHE A 316 1.53 14.91 -8.35
CA PHE A 316 2.10 16.24 -8.23
C PHE A 316 3.40 16.26 -7.46
N THR A 317 4.23 17.26 -7.73
CA THR A 317 5.50 17.46 -7.03
C THR A 317 5.26 17.98 -5.62
N HIS A 318 5.66 17.20 -4.61
CA HIS A 318 5.69 17.63 -3.21
C HIS A 318 6.61 16.70 -2.40
N PHE A 319 7.34 17.28 -1.45
CA PHE A 319 8.44 16.63 -0.75
C PHE A 319 8.03 15.80 0.48
N SER A 320 6.81 15.98 0.99
CA SER A 320 6.32 15.28 2.19
C SER A 320 4.90 14.77 2.00
N ALA A 321 4.43 13.90 2.89
CA ALA A 321 3.02 13.55 2.96
C ALA A 321 2.19 14.81 3.26
N VAL A 322 1.06 14.97 2.57
CA VAL A 322 0.11 16.06 2.82
C VAL A 322 -0.64 15.76 4.10
N THR A 323 -0.68 16.71 5.03
CA THR A 323 -1.34 16.51 6.31
C THR A 323 -2.87 16.40 6.16
N PRO A 324 -3.57 15.74 7.11
CA PRO A 324 -5.04 15.68 7.09
C PRO A 324 -5.70 17.06 7.06
N GLU A 325 -5.12 18.05 7.74
CA GLU A 325 -5.59 19.42 7.79
C GLU A 325 -5.44 20.12 6.43
N GLU A 326 -4.30 19.93 5.75
CA GLU A 326 -4.06 20.44 4.39
C GLU A 326 -5.00 19.77 3.39
N LEU A 327 -5.17 18.44 3.44
CA LEU A 327 -6.12 17.72 2.60
C LEU A 327 -7.57 18.21 2.80
N ALA A 328 -7.97 18.43 4.06
CA ALA A 328 -9.29 18.97 4.37
C ALA A 328 -9.47 20.38 3.80
N ARG A 329 -8.44 21.23 3.87
CA ARG A 329 -8.45 22.58 3.30
C ARG A 329 -8.53 22.55 1.78
N VAL A 330 -7.71 21.73 1.11
CA VAL A 330 -7.76 21.53 -0.35
C VAL A 330 -9.16 21.08 -0.78
N GLN A 331 -9.69 20.03 -0.14
CA GLN A 331 -11.03 19.52 -0.43
C GLN A 331 -12.12 20.58 -0.23
N LYS A 332 -11.99 21.39 0.82
CA LYS A 332 -12.93 22.49 1.07
C LYS A 332 -12.88 23.51 -0.05
N ILE A 333 -11.69 23.97 -0.46
CA ILE A 333 -11.53 24.97 -1.53
C ILE A 333 -12.15 24.44 -2.83
N VAL A 334 -11.85 23.19 -3.22
CA VAL A 334 -12.43 22.59 -4.44
C VAL A 334 -13.97 22.60 -4.37
N ASN A 335 -14.55 22.20 -3.24
CA ASN A 335 -16.02 22.18 -3.09
C ASN A 335 -16.61 23.60 -3.06
N ASP A 336 -15.93 24.57 -2.44
CA ASP A 336 -16.38 25.97 -2.47
C ASP A 336 -16.45 26.45 -3.94
N LYS A 337 -15.44 26.16 -4.78
CA LYS A 337 -15.43 26.50 -6.21
C LYS A 337 -16.50 25.75 -7.03
N ILE A 338 -16.88 24.56 -6.60
CA ILE A 338 -18.03 23.84 -7.16
C ILE A 338 -19.34 24.57 -6.82
N PHE A 339 -19.51 25.00 -5.58
CA PHE A 339 -20.71 25.69 -5.10
C PHE A 339 -20.81 27.12 -5.61
N GLU A 340 -19.70 27.80 -5.91
CA GLU A 340 -19.68 29.12 -6.57
C GLU A 340 -20.27 29.05 -7.98
N SER A 341 -20.41 27.88 -8.59
CA SER A 341 -21.04 27.67 -9.90
C SER A 341 -20.34 28.46 -11.01
N MET A 342 -19.01 28.36 -11.07
CA MET A 342 -18.16 29.08 -12.01
C MET A 342 -18.30 28.55 -13.43
N ASP A 343 -18.27 29.41 -14.43
CA ASP A 343 -18.33 29.00 -15.83
C ASP A 343 -16.99 28.45 -16.30
N VAL A 344 -17.05 27.35 -17.05
CA VAL A 344 -15.90 26.71 -17.68
C VAL A 344 -15.89 27.06 -19.15
N THR A 345 -15.01 27.94 -19.56
CA THR A 345 -14.88 28.38 -20.94
C THR A 345 -13.70 27.70 -21.63
N VAL A 346 -13.86 27.46 -22.92
CA VAL A 346 -12.82 26.82 -23.73
C VAL A 346 -12.59 27.65 -24.97
N LYS A 347 -11.30 27.94 -25.25
CA LYS A 347 -10.90 28.73 -26.42
C LYS A 347 -9.67 28.12 -27.07
N GLU A 348 -9.66 28.10 -28.39
CA GLU A 348 -8.46 27.81 -29.17
C GLU A 348 -7.75 29.14 -29.50
N MET A 349 -6.46 29.20 -29.27
CA MET A 349 -5.68 30.41 -29.50
C MET A 349 -4.20 30.07 -29.78
N PRO A 350 -3.43 30.99 -30.37
CA PRO A 350 -1.99 30.85 -30.50
C PRO A 350 -1.33 30.64 -29.14
N VAL A 351 -0.34 29.72 -29.09
CA VAL A 351 0.37 29.36 -27.86
C VAL A 351 0.96 30.56 -27.13
N GLU A 352 1.46 31.56 -27.87
CA GLU A 352 2.03 32.77 -27.30
C GLU A 352 0.99 33.70 -26.65
N GLU A 353 -0.24 33.70 -27.11
CA GLU A 353 -1.35 34.41 -26.48
C GLU A 353 -1.78 33.70 -25.19
N ALA A 354 -1.89 32.36 -25.24
CA ALA A 354 -2.24 31.55 -24.10
C ALA A 354 -1.23 31.71 -22.93
N LYS A 355 0.06 31.74 -23.24
CA LYS A 355 1.11 32.04 -22.23
C LYS A 355 0.97 33.42 -21.61
N LYS A 356 0.58 34.46 -22.39
CA LYS A 356 0.36 35.81 -21.86
C LYS A 356 -0.84 35.90 -20.91
N LEU A 357 -1.80 34.98 -21.05
CA LEU A 357 -2.93 34.86 -20.10
C LEU A 357 -2.53 34.14 -18.81
N GLY A 358 -1.26 33.70 -18.66
CA GLY A 358 -0.81 32.92 -17.51
C GLY A 358 -1.28 31.48 -17.52
N ALA A 359 -1.73 30.96 -18.67
CA ALA A 359 -2.21 29.60 -18.79
C ALA A 359 -1.07 28.59 -18.52
N MET A 360 -1.30 27.66 -17.59
CA MET A 360 -0.35 26.64 -17.24
C MET A 360 -0.27 25.57 -18.35
N ALA A 361 0.97 25.27 -18.77
CA ALA A 361 1.28 24.21 -19.70
C ALA A 361 1.89 23.02 -18.95
N LEU A 362 1.60 21.79 -19.38
CA LEU A 362 2.26 20.60 -18.83
C LEU A 362 3.74 20.59 -19.21
N PHE A 363 4.58 20.28 -18.24
CA PHE A 363 6.03 20.21 -18.46
C PHE A 363 6.38 19.07 -19.43
N GLY A 364 7.21 19.40 -20.46
CA GLY A 364 7.73 18.41 -21.40
C GLY A 364 6.86 18.10 -22.62
N GLU A 365 5.65 18.61 -22.70
CA GLU A 365 4.82 18.46 -23.90
C GLU A 365 5.19 19.45 -25.02
N LYS A 366 5.23 18.96 -26.26
CA LYS A 366 5.40 19.80 -27.44
C LYS A 366 4.04 20.24 -27.96
N TYR A 367 3.71 21.48 -27.74
CA TYR A 367 2.46 22.07 -28.24
C TYR A 367 2.58 22.54 -29.67
N GLY A 368 1.49 22.43 -30.43
CA GLY A 368 1.36 23.01 -31.76
C GLY A 368 1.32 24.54 -31.73
N LYS A 369 1.16 25.17 -32.90
CA LYS A 369 1.03 26.64 -33.01
C LYS A 369 -0.25 27.17 -32.35
N VAL A 370 -1.30 26.35 -32.30
CA VAL A 370 -2.59 26.64 -31.68
C VAL A 370 -2.80 25.65 -30.56
N VAL A 371 -3.26 26.12 -29.42
CA VAL A 371 -3.56 25.33 -28.22
C VAL A 371 -4.98 25.57 -27.75
N ARG A 372 -5.58 24.55 -27.15
CA ARG A 372 -6.87 24.63 -26.49
C ARG A 372 -6.64 25.02 -25.03
N VAL A 373 -7.25 26.12 -24.60
CA VAL A 373 -7.17 26.67 -23.24
C VAL A 373 -8.50 26.48 -22.57
N VAL A 374 -8.49 25.84 -21.40
CA VAL A 374 -9.62 25.72 -20.50
C VAL A 374 -9.44 26.73 -19.39
N ASP A 375 -10.44 27.61 -19.22
CA ASP A 375 -10.44 28.67 -18.23
C ASP A 375 -11.67 28.56 -17.34
N ILE A 376 -11.45 28.55 -16.03
CA ILE A 376 -12.48 28.52 -14.98
C ILE A 376 -12.47 29.88 -14.28
N GLU A 377 -13.08 30.86 -14.93
CA GLU A 377 -13.20 32.26 -14.46
C GLU A 377 -11.88 32.85 -13.93
N GLY A 378 -10.73 32.54 -14.58
CA GLY A 378 -9.40 33.02 -14.20
C GLY A 378 -8.83 32.43 -12.93
N TRP A 379 -9.56 31.55 -12.22
CA TRP A 379 -9.05 30.85 -11.04
C TRP A 379 -8.15 29.65 -11.41
N SER A 380 -8.50 28.94 -12.49
CA SER A 380 -7.64 27.95 -13.13
C SER A 380 -7.68 28.15 -14.64
N THR A 381 -6.51 28.37 -15.26
CA THR A 381 -6.37 28.54 -16.71
C THR A 381 -5.26 27.63 -17.18
N GLU A 382 -5.59 26.62 -18.01
CA GLU A 382 -4.66 25.53 -18.35
C GLU A 382 -4.77 25.11 -19.82
N PHE A 383 -3.66 24.64 -20.40
CA PHE A 383 -3.66 23.96 -21.70
C PHE A 383 -4.25 22.59 -21.53
N CYS A 384 -5.43 22.35 -22.11
CA CYS A 384 -6.10 21.07 -21.96
C CYS A 384 -6.93 20.69 -23.17
N GLY A 385 -6.65 19.50 -23.73
CA GLY A 385 -7.40 18.88 -24.84
C GLY A 385 -8.58 18.02 -24.41
N GLY A 386 -8.83 17.86 -23.11
CA GLY A 386 -9.86 16.98 -22.58
C GLY A 386 -11.28 17.54 -22.67
N THR A 387 -12.23 16.72 -22.23
CA THR A 387 -13.64 17.12 -22.15
C THR A 387 -13.96 17.61 -20.75
N HIS A 388 -14.75 18.69 -20.65
CA HIS A 388 -15.07 19.37 -19.40
C HIS A 388 -16.56 19.62 -19.25
N VAL A 389 -17.00 19.81 -18.01
CA VAL A 389 -18.33 20.38 -17.74
C VAL A 389 -18.36 21.85 -18.14
N LYS A 390 -19.54 22.40 -18.43
CA LYS A 390 -19.69 23.81 -18.81
C LYS A 390 -19.73 24.76 -17.63
N ASN A 391 -19.98 24.22 -16.43
CA ASN A 391 -20.05 24.98 -15.18
C ASN A 391 -19.65 24.06 -14.02
N THR A 392 -18.91 24.58 -13.04
CA THR A 392 -18.37 23.78 -11.92
C THR A 392 -19.44 23.13 -11.07
N ALA A 393 -20.64 23.69 -10.95
CA ALA A 393 -21.77 23.06 -10.24
C ALA A 393 -22.15 21.69 -10.82
N GLN A 394 -21.89 21.44 -12.10
CA GLN A 394 -22.15 20.13 -12.73
C GLN A 394 -21.23 19.01 -12.22
N ILE A 395 -20.14 19.35 -11.52
CA ILE A 395 -19.29 18.38 -10.83
C ILE A 395 -20.07 17.67 -9.71
N GLY A 396 -20.94 18.39 -9.01
CA GLY A 396 -21.88 17.86 -8.01
C GLY A 396 -21.26 17.53 -6.67
N GLY A 397 -19.94 17.78 -6.49
CA GLY A 397 -19.16 17.56 -5.28
C GLY A 397 -17.89 16.79 -5.51
N PHE A 398 -16.91 16.97 -4.61
CA PHE A 398 -15.57 16.41 -4.70
C PHE A 398 -15.14 15.83 -3.35
N LYS A 399 -14.55 14.64 -3.36
CA LYS A 399 -14.02 13.97 -2.17
C LYS A 399 -12.66 13.35 -2.46
N ILE A 400 -11.66 13.74 -1.69
CA ILE A 400 -10.36 13.05 -1.65
C ILE A 400 -10.57 11.68 -0.98
N VAL A 401 -10.10 10.63 -1.66
CA VAL A 401 -10.20 9.23 -1.21
C VAL A 401 -8.92 8.78 -0.53
N SER A 402 -7.79 9.11 -1.13
CA SER A 402 -6.47 8.74 -0.63
C SER A 402 -5.42 9.77 -1.04
N GLU A 403 -4.33 9.79 -0.28
CA GLU A 403 -3.09 10.50 -0.60
C GLU A 403 -1.93 9.52 -0.33
N SER A 404 -0.99 9.41 -1.28
CA SER A 404 0.12 8.45 -1.19
C SER A 404 1.36 8.91 -1.95
N SER A 405 2.52 8.30 -1.67
CA SER A 405 3.73 8.49 -2.44
C SER A 405 3.74 7.59 -3.68
N VAL A 406 4.14 8.12 -4.82
CA VAL A 406 4.33 7.35 -6.07
C VAL A 406 5.82 7.18 -6.38
N ALA A 407 6.60 8.24 -6.13
CA ALA A 407 8.04 8.27 -6.31
C ALA A 407 8.64 9.31 -5.35
N ALA A 408 9.96 9.39 -5.29
CA ALA A 408 10.64 10.45 -4.54
C ALA A 408 10.19 11.83 -5.02
N GLY A 409 9.70 12.65 -4.10
CA GLY A 409 9.18 13.99 -4.40
C GLY A 409 7.88 14.04 -5.22
N ILE A 410 7.20 12.90 -5.44
CA ILE A 410 5.93 12.83 -6.18
C ILE A 410 4.85 12.21 -5.28
N ARG A 411 3.77 12.95 -5.10
CA ARG A 411 2.58 12.53 -4.34
C ARG A 411 1.40 12.30 -5.28
N ARG A 412 0.54 11.36 -4.94
CA ARG A 412 -0.72 11.08 -5.65
C ARG A 412 -1.91 11.39 -4.77
N ILE A 413 -2.87 12.11 -5.30
CA ILE A 413 -4.22 12.20 -4.76
C ILE A 413 -5.16 11.39 -5.65
N GLU A 414 -5.98 10.57 -5.00
CA GLU A 414 -7.14 9.94 -5.61
C GLU A 414 -8.40 10.62 -5.12
N ALA A 415 -9.32 10.93 -6.03
CA ALA A 415 -10.55 11.61 -5.68
C ALA A 415 -11.72 11.16 -6.55
N VAL A 416 -12.93 11.37 -6.04
CA VAL A 416 -14.19 11.04 -6.71
C VAL A 416 -15.11 12.26 -6.77
N THR A 417 -15.98 12.29 -7.79
CA THR A 417 -16.95 13.38 -8.00
C THR A 417 -18.37 12.84 -8.22
N GLY A 418 -19.34 13.73 -8.13
CA GLY A 418 -20.72 13.50 -8.57
C GLY A 418 -21.36 12.23 -7.98
N ARG A 419 -21.85 11.35 -8.84
CA ARG A 419 -22.53 10.11 -8.42
C ARG A 419 -21.63 9.18 -7.62
N ASN A 420 -20.34 9.09 -7.94
CA ASN A 420 -19.40 8.21 -7.23
C ASN A 420 -19.18 8.67 -5.78
N LEU A 421 -19.26 9.97 -5.51
CA LEU A 421 -19.29 10.51 -4.16
C LEU A 421 -20.49 9.96 -3.36
N LEU A 422 -21.70 10.00 -3.96
CA LEU A 422 -22.93 9.50 -3.31
C LEU A 422 -22.89 7.98 -3.11
N ILE A 423 -22.45 7.24 -4.12
CA ILE A 423 -22.27 5.78 -4.02
C ILE A 423 -21.34 5.44 -2.85
N ARG A 424 -20.21 6.14 -2.75
CA ARG A 424 -19.24 5.93 -1.67
C ARG A 424 -19.82 6.29 -0.30
N ALA A 425 -20.55 7.39 -0.20
CA ALA A 425 -21.21 7.81 1.04
C ALA A 425 -22.23 6.74 1.50
N ASN A 426 -23.06 6.25 0.60
CA ASN A 426 -24.03 5.20 0.89
C ASN A 426 -23.36 3.89 1.31
N MET A 427 -22.24 3.52 0.67
CA MET A 427 -21.44 2.34 1.06
C MET A 427 -20.87 2.48 2.47
N GLN A 428 -20.34 3.67 2.82
CA GLN A 428 -19.82 3.94 4.16
C GLN A 428 -20.94 3.90 5.20
N GLU A 429 -22.09 4.48 4.92
CA GLU A 429 -23.26 4.43 5.79
C GLU A 429 -23.74 2.98 6.01
N ALA A 430 -23.87 2.20 4.94
CA ALA A 430 -24.22 0.78 5.03
C ALA A 430 -23.20 -0.02 5.87
N MET A 431 -21.91 0.27 5.71
CA MET A 431 -20.87 -0.37 6.53
C MET A 431 -21.02 -0.01 8.01
N LEU A 432 -21.27 1.25 8.34
CA LEU A 432 -21.51 1.68 9.73
C LEU A 432 -22.76 1.02 10.33
N HIS A 433 -23.84 0.89 9.55
CA HIS A 433 -25.02 0.15 9.99
C HIS A 433 -24.73 -1.33 10.24
N ASN A 434 -23.95 -1.98 9.39
CA ASN A 434 -23.54 -3.37 9.61
C ASN A 434 -22.71 -3.53 10.89
N VAL A 435 -21.77 -2.61 11.16
CA VAL A 435 -21.00 -2.60 12.40
C VAL A 435 -21.91 -2.36 13.60
N ALA A 436 -22.88 -1.43 13.51
CA ALA A 436 -23.85 -1.18 14.56
C ALA A 436 -24.68 -2.44 14.89
N ASN A 437 -25.17 -3.13 13.87
CA ASN A 437 -25.91 -4.38 14.03
C ASN A 437 -25.04 -5.47 14.67
N THR A 438 -23.81 -5.64 14.22
CA THR A 438 -22.85 -6.63 14.76
C THR A 438 -22.57 -6.39 16.25
N LEU A 439 -22.36 -5.15 16.64
CA LEU A 439 -22.09 -4.75 18.02
C LEU A 439 -23.39 -4.61 18.84
N LYS A 440 -24.57 -4.80 18.24
CA LYS A 440 -25.89 -4.57 18.87
C LYS A 440 -26.02 -3.14 19.43
N ALA A 441 -25.52 -2.16 18.68
CA ALA A 441 -25.73 -0.75 18.98
C ALA A 441 -27.14 -0.32 18.52
N ASN A 442 -27.79 0.57 19.24
CA ASN A 442 -29.15 1.02 18.92
C ASN A 442 -29.23 1.81 17.60
N ASN A 443 -28.15 2.51 17.24
CA ASN A 443 -27.99 3.27 16.01
C ASN A 443 -26.50 3.53 15.74
N VAL A 444 -26.17 4.11 14.60
CA VAL A 444 -24.79 4.42 14.20
C VAL A 444 -24.10 5.40 15.16
N THR A 445 -24.84 6.37 15.71
CA THR A 445 -24.26 7.37 16.62
C THR A 445 -23.88 6.78 17.99
N ALA A 446 -24.48 5.64 18.37
CA ALA A 446 -24.16 4.92 19.58
C ALA A 446 -22.94 3.96 19.45
N LEU A 447 -22.38 3.81 18.24
CA LEU A 447 -21.26 2.91 17.97
C LEU A 447 -20.05 3.12 18.88
N PRO A 448 -19.52 4.34 19.08
CA PRO A 448 -18.36 4.54 19.94
C PRO A 448 -18.58 4.03 21.37
N VAL A 449 -19.71 4.41 21.96
CA VAL A 449 -20.09 4.00 23.32
C VAL A 449 -20.26 2.48 23.43
N ARG A 450 -20.90 1.87 22.43
CA ARG A 450 -21.10 0.40 22.41
C ARG A 450 -19.78 -0.35 22.22
N ALA A 451 -18.89 0.14 21.36
CA ALA A 451 -17.56 -0.44 21.18
C ALA A 451 -16.75 -0.41 22.47
N GLU A 452 -16.74 0.72 23.21
CA GLU A 452 -16.10 0.83 24.52
C GLU A 452 -16.70 -0.15 25.53
N ALA A 453 -18.03 -0.28 25.54
CA ALA A 453 -18.72 -1.22 26.43
C ALA A 453 -18.31 -2.68 26.12
N VAL A 454 -18.27 -3.08 24.84
CA VAL A 454 -17.84 -4.44 24.42
C VAL A 454 -16.40 -4.71 24.82
N MET A 455 -15.50 -3.72 24.68
CA MET A 455 -14.12 -3.86 25.13
C MET A 455 -14.00 -4.03 26.64
N ALA A 456 -14.81 -3.28 27.41
CA ALA A 456 -14.87 -3.41 28.86
C ALA A 456 -15.46 -4.77 29.30
N GLU A 457 -16.54 -5.21 28.68
CA GLU A 457 -17.15 -6.54 28.89
C GLU A 457 -16.14 -7.66 28.63
N ASN A 458 -15.41 -7.60 27.49
CA ASN A 458 -14.39 -8.58 27.14
C ASN A 458 -13.27 -8.64 28.19
N LYS A 459 -12.77 -7.48 28.64
CA LYS A 459 -11.75 -7.40 29.70
C LYS A 459 -12.24 -7.98 31.02
N ALA A 460 -13.49 -7.72 31.38
CA ALA A 460 -14.10 -8.25 32.61
C ALA A 460 -14.26 -9.78 32.53
N MET A 461 -14.76 -10.30 31.39
CA MET A 461 -14.89 -11.75 31.16
C MET A 461 -13.51 -12.45 31.16
N SER A 462 -12.49 -11.86 30.58
CA SER A 462 -11.13 -12.42 30.63
C SER A 462 -10.61 -12.52 32.07
N LYS A 463 -10.84 -11.49 32.90
CA LYS A 463 -10.47 -11.51 34.28
C LYS A 463 -11.23 -12.56 35.09
N GLU A 464 -12.55 -12.65 34.90
CA GLU A 464 -13.40 -13.66 35.54
C GLU A 464 -12.98 -15.08 35.17
N LEU A 465 -12.67 -15.31 33.87
CA LEU A 465 -12.14 -16.60 33.39
C LEU A 465 -10.86 -17.00 34.12
N GLU A 466 -9.92 -16.08 34.31
CA GLU A 466 -8.67 -16.34 35.05
C GLU A 466 -8.93 -16.58 36.55
N GLU A 467 -9.84 -15.85 37.17
CA GLU A 467 -10.26 -16.09 38.54
C GLU A 467 -10.92 -17.46 38.73
N LEU A 468 -11.80 -17.86 37.79
CA LEU A 468 -12.45 -19.18 37.79
C LEU A 468 -11.42 -20.30 37.60
N LYS A 469 -10.49 -20.16 36.67
CA LYS A 469 -9.38 -21.10 36.47
C LYS A 469 -8.54 -21.26 37.74
N ALA A 470 -8.21 -20.13 38.41
CA ALA A 470 -7.48 -20.15 39.68
C ALA A 470 -8.26 -20.88 40.81
N LYS A 471 -9.59 -20.64 40.90
CA LYS A 471 -10.44 -21.35 41.87
C LYS A 471 -10.51 -22.85 41.62
N ILE A 472 -10.66 -23.27 40.36
CA ILE A 472 -10.65 -24.68 39.99
C ILE A 472 -9.29 -25.32 40.33
N ALA A 473 -8.19 -24.62 40.03
CA ALA A 473 -6.86 -25.06 40.38
C ALA A 473 -6.67 -25.24 41.91
N ALA A 474 -7.13 -24.26 42.70
CA ALA A 474 -7.05 -24.32 44.16
C ALA A 474 -7.88 -25.50 44.73
N SER A 475 -9.08 -25.73 44.24
CA SER A 475 -9.92 -26.87 44.64
C SER A 475 -9.27 -28.22 44.36
N LYS A 476 -8.55 -28.34 43.23
CA LYS A 476 -7.80 -29.56 42.92
C LYS A 476 -6.57 -29.75 43.84
N VAL A 477 -5.98 -28.66 44.33
CA VAL A 477 -4.85 -28.71 45.27
C VAL A 477 -5.26 -29.29 46.60
N ASP A 478 -6.43 -28.89 47.13
CA ASP A 478 -6.90 -29.36 48.41
C ASP A 478 -7.13 -30.89 48.43
N SER A 479 -7.53 -31.48 47.32
CA SER A 479 -7.71 -32.95 47.17
C SER A 479 -6.43 -33.75 46.84
N LEU A 480 -5.34 -33.08 46.48
CA LEU A 480 -4.07 -33.74 46.11
C LEU A 480 -3.45 -34.56 47.21
N PHE A 481 -3.72 -34.19 48.45
CA PHE A 481 -3.13 -34.85 49.63
C PHE A 481 -4.04 -35.89 50.28
N ASP A 482 -5.25 -36.10 49.79
CA ASP A 482 -6.19 -37.10 50.34
C ASP A 482 -5.69 -38.54 50.18
N ASN A 483 -4.98 -38.78 49.04
CA ASN A 483 -4.39 -40.08 48.73
C ASN A 483 -2.87 -39.98 48.47
N ALA A 484 -2.19 -38.98 49.05
CA ALA A 484 -0.76 -38.78 48.82
C ALA A 484 0.09 -39.92 49.38
N GLU A 485 1.12 -40.30 48.64
CA GLU A 485 2.14 -41.25 49.12
C GLU A 485 2.90 -40.66 50.29
N GLU A 486 3.24 -41.47 51.30
CA GLU A 486 4.02 -41.04 52.43
C GLU A 486 5.37 -41.80 52.50
N ALA A 487 6.48 -41.06 52.71
CA ALA A 487 7.80 -41.60 52.88
C ALA A 487 8.53 -40.86 54.00
N ASN A 488 9.01 -41.59 55.00
CA ASN A 488 9.71 -41.04 56.20
C ASN A 488 8.96 -39.87 56.86
N GLY A 489 7.60 -39.93 56.87
CA GLY A 489 6.74 -38.88 57.44
C GLY A 489 6.72 -37.61 56.59
N VAL A 490 6.94 -37.72 55.29
CA VAL A 490 6.74 -36.63 54.30
C VAL A 490 5.65 -37.09 53.32
N LYS A 491 4.59 -36.27 53.19
CA LYS A 491 3.55 -36.47 52.17
C LYS A 491 4.01 -35.99 50.82
N ILE A 492 3.86 -36.86 49.82
CA ILE A 492 4.31 -36.61 48.44
C ILE A 492 3.10 -36.57 47.54
N ALA A 493 2.88 -35.45 46.86
CA ALA A 493 1.82 -35.30 45.89
C ALA A 493 2.37 -34.87 44.53
N SER A 494 1.78 -35.41 43.47
CA SER A 494 2.10 -34.99 42.08
C SER A 494 0.84 -34.89 41.23
N ALA A 495 0.77 -33.91 40.34
CA ALA A 495 -0.36 -33.78 39.41
C ALA A 495 -0.01 -33.03 38.13
N TYR A 496 -0.77 -33.35 37.08
CA TYR A 496 -0.74 -32.65 35.80
C TYR A 496 -2.02 -31.85 35.58
N PHE A 497 -1.86 -30.61 35.11
CA PHE A 497 -2.94 -29.65 34.88
C PHE A 497 -2.89 -29.10 33.46
N THR A 498 -3.93 -29.34 32.67
CA THR A 498 -4.09 -28.70 31.36
C THR A 498 -4.65 -27.28 31.49
N GLY A 499 -4.24 -26.37 30.62
CA GLY A 499 -4.68 -24.96 30.63
C GLY A 499 -4.12 -24.14 31.80
N THR A 500 -3.04 -24.59 32.47
CA THR A 500 -2.50 -23.96 33.65
C THR A 500 -1.13 -23.35 33.37
N THR A 501 -1.00 -22.02 33.65
CA THR A 501 0.25 -21.28 33.42
C THR A 501 1.25 -21.51 34.56
N GLY A 502 2.53 -21.15 34.32
CA GLY A 502 3.57 -21.23 35.34
C GLY A 502 3.26 -20.35 36.58
N ASP A 503 2.63 -19.20 36.41
CA ASP A 503 2.24 -18.31 37.50
C ASP A 503 1.11 -18.93 38.36
N THR A 504 0.16 -19.57 37.71
CA THR A 504 -0.90 -20.32 38.40
C THR A 504 -0.31 -21.48 39.21
N LEU A 505 0.63 -22.26 38.63
CA LEU A 505 1.34 -23.32 39.34
C LEU A 505 2.11 -22.78 40.56
N ARG A 506 2.73 -21.61 40.46
CA ARG A 506 3.41 -20.95 41.57
C ARG A 506 2.43 -20.64 42.69
N GLY A 507 1.28 -20.03 42.37
CA GLY A 507 0.23 -19.75 43.38
C GLY A 507 -0.29 -21.02 44.05
N MET A 508 -0.43 -22.14 43.31
CA MET A 508 -0.79 -23.44 43.88
C MET A 508 0.28 -23.95 44.83
N CYS A 509 1.55 -23.88 44.44
CA CYS A 509 2.70 -24.27 45.28
C CYS A 509 2.78 -23.43 46.58
N ASP A 510 2.56 -22.12 46.47
CA ASP A 510 2.54 -21.24 47.65
C ASP A 510 1.38 -21.62 48.58
N SER A 511 0.19 -21.86 48.03
CA SER A 511 -0.97 -22.33 48.84
C SER A 511 -0.72 -23.66 49.54
N ILE A 512 -0.07 -24.63 48.86
CA ILE A 512 0.32 -25.91 49.48
C ILE A 512 1.28 -25.68 50.62
N ARG A 513 2.30 -24.88 50.41
CA ARG A 513 3.34 -24.61 51.42
C ARG A 513 2.78 -23.91 52.67
N ASP A 514 1.85 -22.96 52.46
CA ASP A 514 1.29 -22.16 53.55
C ASP A 514 0.22 -22.93 54.36
N LYS A 515 -0.55 -23.82 53.74
CA LYS A 515 -1.62 -24.59 54.40
C LYS A 515 -1.14 -25.90 55.02
N ALA A 516 0.00 -26.44 54.60
CA ALA A 516 0.45 -27.77 55.03
C ALA A 516 1.04 -27.73 56.46
N VAL A 517 0.38 -28.40 57.38
CA VAL A 517 0.82 -28.59 58.79
C VAL A 517 1.80 -29.76 58.96
N ASN A 518 1.93 -30.65 58.00
CA ASN A 518 2.84 -31.77 57.94
C ASN A 518 3.97 -31.52 56.94
N PRO A 519 5.10 -32.28 57.00
CA PRO A 519 6.12 -32.24 55.95
C PRO A 519 5.52 -32.63 54.61
N VAL A 520 5.64 -31.77 53.58
CA VAL A 520 5.08 -32.02 52.25
C VAL A 520 6.02 -31.64 51.12
N VAL A 521 5.96 -32.44 50.06
CA VAL A 521 6.54 -32.19 48.76
C VAL A 521 5.41 -32.26 47.72
N ALA A 522 5.29 -31.26 46.89
CA ALA A 522 4.38 -31.33 45.74
C ALA A 522 5.12 -31.03 44.42
N VAL A 523 4.81 -31.81 43.40
CA VAL A 523 5.30 -31.65 42.03
C VAL A 523 4.10 -31.44 41.13
N LEU A 524 3.97 -30.25 40.62
CA LEU A 524 2.85 -29.82 39.75
C LEU A 524 3.39 -29.56 38.36
N VAL A 525 2.76 -30.15 37.36
CA VAL A 525 3.06 -29.87 35.96
C VAL A 525 1.85 -29.20 35.31
N GLY A 526 2.07 -28.11 34.60
CA GLY A 526 1.04 -27.37 33.89
C GLY A 526 1.40 -27.20 32.41
N LYS A 527 0.39 -27.35 31.55
CA LYS A 527 0.50 -27.02 30.12
C LYS A 527 -0.44 -25.87 29.82
N ALA A 528 0.10 -24.76 29.32
CA ALA A 528 -0.67 -23.64 28.78
C ALA A 528 -0.11 -23.30 27.41
N GLU A 529 -0.97 -23.32 26.39
CA GLU A 529 -0.58 -23.19 24.99
C GLU A 529 0.52 -24.21 24.64
N ASP A 530 1.66 -23.75 24.14
CA ASP A 530 2.80 -24.61 23.77
C ASP A 530 3.87 -24.73 24.89
N LYS A 531 3.60 -24.17 26.09
CA LYS A 531 4.55 -24.19 27.19
C LYS A 531 4.16 -25.21 28.24
N ILE A 532 5.09 -26.12 28.56
CA ILE A 532 4.95 -27.08 29.64
C ILE A 532 5.90 -26.66 30.76
N THR A 533 5.35 -26.46 31.94
CA THR A 533 6.10 -25.98 33.12
C THR A 533 5.90 -26.94 34.26
N MET A 534 6.98 -27.36 34.90
CA MET A 534 6.99 -28.12 36.16
C MET A 534 7.31 -27.15 37.32
N ALA A 535 6.55 -27.23 38.39
CA ALA A 535 6.81 -26.50 39.63
C ALA A 535 6.93 -27.50 40.77
N VAL A 536 7.95 -27.35 41.57
CA VAL A 536 8.21 -28.19 42.78
C VAL A 536 8.21 -27.29 44.01
N THR A 537 7.45 -27.69 44.99
CA THR A 537 7.45 -27.01 46.29
C THR A 537 7.76 -27.98 47.45
N VAL A 538 8.52 -27.51 48.42
CA VAL A 538 8.92 -28.20 49.62
C VAL A 538 8.69 -27.29 50.81
N ASN A 539 7.80 -27.66 51.74
CA ASN A 539 7.57 -26.82 52.91
C ASN A 539 8.75 -26.89 53.92
N LYS A 540 8.77 -25.99 54.87
CA LYS A 540 9.86 -25.83 55.85
C LYS A 540 10.15 -27.14 56.61
N LEU A 541 9.11 -27.86 57.00
CA LEU A 541 9.23 -29.13 57.74
C LEU A 541 9.88 -30.23 56.89
N ALA A 542 9.61 -30.27 55.58
CA ALA A 542 10.25 -31.21 54.68
C ALA A 542 11.69 -30.81 54.32
N GLN A 543 12.00 -29.51 54.30
CA GLN A 543 13.37 -28.99 54.16
C GLN A 543 14.27 -29.38 55.33
N GLU A 544 13.73 -29.36 56.55
CA GLU A 544 14.44 -29.81 57.78
C GLU A 544 14.82 -31.29 57.70
N LYS A 545 14.11 -32.09 56.90
CA LYS A 545 14.45 -33.50 56.59
C LYS A 545 15.42 -33.65 55.42
N GLY A 546 15.99 -32.55 54.92
CA GLY A 546 17.03 -32.57 53.87
C GLY A 546 16.54 -32.36 52.46
N LEU A 547 15.23 -32.25 52.22
CA LEU A 547 14.68 -32.05 50.89
C LEU A 547 14.84 -30.61 50.38
N LYS A 548 15.15 -30.49 49.07
CA LYS A 548 15.32 -29.17 48.42
C LYS A 548 14.63 -29.19 47.05
N ALA A 549 13.67 -28.28 46.79
CA ALA A 549 12.92 -28.19 45.55
C ALA A 549 13.83 -28.04 44.34
N GLY A 550 14.90 -27.25 44.47
CA GLY A 550 15.87 -27.03 43.36
C GLY A 550 16.65 -28.27 42.96
N VAL A 551 16.83 -29.27 43.84
CA VAL A 551 17.45 -30.56 43.53
C VAL A 551 16.42 -31.45 42.86
N LEU A 552 15.25 -31.60 43.44
CA LEU A 552 14.16 -32.43 42.90
C LEU A 552 13.73 -32.04 41.49
N VAL A 553 13.57 -30.72 41.26
CA VAL A 553 13.15 -30.25 39.93
C VAL A 553 14.17 -30.54 38.86
N LYS A 554 15.48 -30.52 39.18
CA LYS A 554 16.53 -30.86 38.17
C LYS A 554 16.49 -32.35 37.79
N GLU A 555 16.33 -33.26 38.76
CA GLU A 555 16.24 -34.69 38.46
C GLU A 555 14.95 -35.03 37.68
N LEU A 556 13.81 -34.47 38.13
CA LEU A 556 12.51 -34.73 37.50
C LEU A 556 12.41 -34.12 36.08
N ALA A 557 12.87 -32.88 35.93
CA ALA A 557 12.81 -32.21 34.60
C ALA A 557 13.72 -32.87 33.56
N ALA A 558 14.83 -33.51 33.98
CA ALA A 558 15.73 -34.23 33.09
C ALA A 558 15.02 -35.41 32.40
N ILE A 559 14.04 -36.04 33.06
CA ILE A 559 13.25 -37.19 32.51
C ILE A 559 12.44 -36.70 31.30
N ALA A 560 11.85 -35.50 31.36
CA ALA A 560 11.05 -34.90 30.28
C ALA A 560 11.85 -33.88 29.43
N GLY A 561 13.17 -34.03 29.33
CA GLY A 561 14.04 -33.22 28.47
C GLY A 561 14.09 -31.74 28.86
N GLY A 562 13.74 -31.43 30.10
CA GLY A 562 13.66 -30.06 30.59
C GLY A 562 14.91 -29.59 31.35
N LYS A 563 14.97 -28.30 31.61
CA LYS A 563 15.98 -27.65 32.47
C LYS A 563 15.30 -26.69 33.44
N GLY A 564 15.74 -26.70 34.67
CA GLY A 564 15.18 -25.78 35.68
C GLY A 564 16.02 -25.69 36.94
N GLY A 565 15.52 -24.93 37.90
CA GLY A 565 16.16 -24.73 39.17
C GLY A 565 15.36 -23.78 40.03
N GLY A 566 15.86 -23.48 41.21
CA GLY A 566 15.20 -22.58 42.13
C GLY A 566 15.79 -22.66 43.53
N LYS A 567 15.04 -22.10 44.48
CA LYS A 567 15.35 -22.08 45.91
C LYS A 567 15.06 -23.44 46.58
N PRO A 568 15.48 -23.66 47.81
CA PRO A 568 15.18 -24.91 48.52
C PRO A 568 13.68 -25.15 48.76
N ASP A 569 12.89 -24.11 48.88
CA ASP A 569 11.44 -24.15 49.12
C ASP A 569 10.60 -24.25 47.88
N PHE A 570 11.10 -23.67 46.74
CA PHE A 570 10.39 -23.59 45.46
C PHE A 570 11.33 -23.58 44.26
N ALA A 571 10.99 -24.36 43.22
CA ALA A 571 11.75 -24.39 41.99
C ALA A 571 10.85 -24.67 40.82
N MET A 572 11.25 -24.19 39.62
CA MET A 572 10.51 -24.41 38.36
C MET A 572 11.44 -24.89 37.27
N ALA A 573 10.86 -25.62 36.31
CA ALA A 573 11.52 -26.06 35.08
C ALA A 573 10.58 -25.95 33.89
N GLY A 574 11.13 -25.59 32.73
CA GLY A 574 10.45 -25.80 31.46
C GLY A 574 10.71 -27.22 30.94
N LEU A 575 9.65 -27.91 30.49
CA LEU A 575 9.75 -29.24 29.91
C LEU A 575 9.60 -29.16 28.39
N LYS A 576 10.25 -30.11 27.68
CA LYS A 576 10.22 -30.14 26.21
C LYS A 576 9.42 -31.32 25.64
N ASP A 577 9.31 -32.40 26.38
CA ASP A 577 8.69 -33.67 25.94
C ASP A 577 7.43 -33.94 26.77
N GLU A 578 6.27 -33.69 26.16
CA GLU A 578 4.97 -33.94 26.78
C GLU A 578 4.72 -35.43 27.05
N THR A 579 5.22 -36.31 26.20
CA THR A 579 4.98 -37.74 26.31
C THR A 579 5.64 -38.38 27.52
N LYS A 580 6.59 -37.68 28.14
CA LYS A 580 7.33 -38.13 29.32
C LYS A 580 6.87 -37.51 30.64
N ILE A 581 5.78 -36.73 30.60
CA ILE A 581 5.26 -36.11 31.83
C ILE A 581 4.80 -37.15 32.84
N ASP A 582 4.06 -38.16 32.38
CA ASP A 582 3.57 -39.24 33.25
C ASP A 582 4.73 -40.07 33.86
N GLU A 583 5.79 -40.31 33.10
CA GLU A 583 7.02 -40.96 33.58
C GLU A 583 7.71 -40.10 34.66
N ALA A 584 7.81 -38.79 34.43
CA ALA A 584 8.41 -37.86 35.38
C ALA A 584 7.57 -37.77 36.69
N LEU A 585 6.23 -37.74 36.59
CA LEU A 585 5.35 -37.72 37.75
C LEU A 585 5.38 -39.07 38.51
N ALA A 586 5.44 -40.22 37.84
CA ALA A 586 5.58 -41.52 38.49
C ALA A 586 6.92 -41.68 39.21
N ALA A 587 7.99 -41.03 38.76
CA ALA A 587 9.30 -41.06 39.40
C ALA A 587 9.40 -40.22 40.67
N VAL A 588 8.42 -39.33 40.98
CA VAL A 588 8.46 -38.40 42.11
C VAL A 588 8.69 -39.13 43.43
N GLY A 589 7.89 -40.18 43.72
CA GLY A 589 8.01 -40.94 44.96
C GLY A 589 9.39 -41.57 45.14
N ALA A 590 9.94 -42.16 44.10
CA ALA A 590 11.26 -42.79 44.15
C ALA A 590 12.38 -41.77 44.35
N ILE A 591 12.33 -40.64 43.65
CA ILE A 591 13.35 -39.57 43.78
C ILE A 591 13.30 -38.91 45.15
N VAL A 592 12.10 -38.67 45.71
CA VAL A 592 11.95 -38.10 47.06
C VAL A 592 12.44 -39.11 48.11
N LYS A 593 12.12 -40.40 48.01
CA LYS A 593 12.65 -41.46 48.90
C LYS A 593 14.16 -41.53 48.86
N LYS A 594 14.78 -41.51 47.69
CA LYS A 594 16.23 -41.49 47.52
C LYS A 594 16.86 -40.23 48.16
N ALA A 595 16.20 -39.10 48.14
CA ALA A 595 16.68 -37.84 48.73
C ALA A 595 16.52 -37.79 50.26
N LEU A 596 15.68 -38.66 50.84
CA LEU A 596 15.46 -38.77 52.28
C LEU A 596 16.43 -39.83 52.94
N GLY A 597 17.16 -40.59 52.18
CA GLY A 597 18.09 -41.65 52.62
C GLY A 597 17.39 -42.97 52.78
#